data_9202bcf6898da4a56a7ea641c90bc0f9
#
_entry.id   9202bcf6898da4a56a7ea641c90bc0f9
#
_cell.length_a   1.000
_cell.length_b   1.000
_cell.length_c   1.000
_cell.angle_alpha   90.00
_cell.angle_beta   90.00
_cell.angle_gamma   90.00
#
_symmetry.space_group_name_H-M   'P 1'
#
loop_
_entity.id
_entity.type
_entity.pdbx_description
1 polymer ?
#
loop_
_entity_poly.entity_id
_entity_poly.type
_entity_poly.pdbx_seq_one_letter_code
_entity_poly.pdbx_strand_id
1 'polypeptide(L)' 'MTKLIILTDVIETKLRKEKELEFYQKELEKLEQKMFFLRKDIEITNLCIEIIEQEKVLDVREQMQAKMIGKDDD' A
#
# COMPACT_ATOMS: atom_id res chain seq x y z
N MET A 1 15.62 52.17 11.05
CA MET A 1 14.23 51.79 10.72
C MET A 1 14.15 50.82 9.56
N THR A 2 14.93 51.04 8.49
CA THR A 2 14.91 50.15 7.32
C THR A 2 15.34 48.75 7.68
N LYS A 3 16.39 48.57 8.51
CA LYS A 3 16.84 47.25 8.98
C LYS A 3 15.79 46.51 9.78
N LEU A 4 15.01 47.22 10.57
CA LEU A 4 13.95 46.60 11.38
C LEU A 4 12.80 46.12 10.50
N ILE A 5 12.42 46.87 9.50
CA ILE A 5 11.39 46.50 8.54
C ILE A 5 11.82 45.24 7.75
N ILE A 6 13.07 45.24 7.28
CA ILE A 6 13.63 44.09 6.56
C ILE A 6 13.66 42.87 7.45
N LEU A 7 14.08 42.99 8.70
CA LEU A 7 14.13 41.90 9.65
C LEU A 7 12.74 41.33 9.91
N THR A 8 11.75 42.22 10.09
CA THR A 8 10.36 41.79 10.30
C THR A 8 9.84 41.00 9.11
N ASP A 9 10.12 41.47 7.89
CA ASP A 9 9.70 40.77 6.67
C ASP A 9 10.38 39.39 6.55
N VAL A 10 11.66 39.31 6.90
CA VAL A 10 12.40 38.03 6.86
C VAL A 10 11.82 37.06 7.88
N ILE A 11 11.51 37.53 9.09
CA ILE A 11 10.92 36.71 10.14
C ILE A 11 9.54 36.21 9.73
N GLU A 12 8.71 37.07 9.15
CA GLU A 12 7.39 36.66 8.66
C GLU A 12 7.49 35.62 7.56
N THR A 13 8.44 35.80 6.65
CA THR A 13 8.70 34.85 5.59
C THR A 13 9.13 33.49 6.16
N LYS A 14 10.00 33.51 7.17
CA LYS A 14 10.45 32.30 7.84
C LYS A 14 9.26 31.56 8.49
N LEU A 15 8.41 32.29 9.20
CA LEU A 15 7.25 31.70 9.85
C LEU A 15 6.29 31.06 8.86
N ARG A 16 6.06 31.70 7.72
CA ARG A 16 5.21 31.13 6.67
C ARG A 16 5.81 29.84 6.11
N LYS A 17 7.12 29.82 5.88
CA LYS A 17 7.82 28.65 5.37
C LYS A 17 7.81 27.49 6.38
N GLU A 18 7.95 27.82 7.66
CA GLU A 18 7.86 26.79 8.71
C GLU A 18 6.48 26.19 8.79
N LYS A 19 5.42 26.99 8.65
CA LYS A 19 4.05 26.48 8.60
C LYS A 19 3.79 25.63 7.38
N GLU A 20 4.33 26.03 6.25
CA GLU A 20 4.22 25.27 5.02
C GLU A 20 4.93 23.92 5.14
N LEU A 21 6.12 23.92 5.74
CA LEU A 21 6.85 22.69 5.98
C LEU A 21 6.06 21.75 6.91
N GLU A 22 5.51 22.30 7.97
CA GLU A 22 4.68 21.53 8.90
C GLU A 22 3.47 20.91 8.20
N PHE A 23 2.83 21.67 7.32
CA PHE A 23 1.72 21.16 6.53
C PHE A 23 2.15 19.96 5.67
N TYR A 24 3.27 20.09 4.96
CA TYR A 24 3.76 19.01 4.10
C TYR A 24 4.21 17.80 4.90
N GLN A 25 4.77 18.00 6.09
CA GLN A 25 5.13 16.89 6.98
C GLN A 25 3.89 16.09 7.39
N LYS A 26 2.79 16.77 7.69
CA LYS A 26 1.53 16.08 8.00
C LYS A 26 0.96 15.36 6.80
N GLU A 27 1.07 15.96 5.61
CA GLU A 27 0.64 15.30 4.39
C GLU A 27 1.49 14.07 4.09
N LEU A 28 2.78 14.14 4.34
CA LEU A 28 3.69 13.01 4.18
C LEU A 28 3.31 11.86 5.11
N GLU A 29 3.02 12.15 6.37
CA GLU A 29 2.57 11.14 7.32
C GLU A 29 1.29 10.44 6.86
N LYS A 30 0.34 11.20 6.32
CA LYS A 30 -0.89 10.64 5.76
C LYS A 30 -0.60 9.72 4.57
N LEU A 31 0.30 10.14 3.70
CA LEU A 31 0.70 9.33 2.54
C LEU A 31 1.40 8.06 2.98
N GLU A 32 2.26 8.14 3.98
CA GLU A 32 2.95 6.96 4.53
C GLU A 32 1.95 5.95 5.09
N GLN A 33 0.91 6.42 5.78
CA GLN A 33 -0.16 5.55 6.27
C GLN A 33 -0.92 4.90 5.13
N LYS A 34 -1.26 5.66 4.09
CA LYS A 34 -1.94 5.11 2.92
C LYS A 34 -1.08 4.05 2.23
N MET A 35 0.21 4.31 2.11
CA MET A 35 1.14 3.34 1.52
C MET A 35 1.22 2.06 2.36
N PHE A 36 1.22 2.20 3.68
CA PHE A 36 1.23 1.05 4.57
C PHE A 36 0.00 0.18 4.35
N PHE A 37 -1.19 0.76 4.30
CA PHE A 37 -2.42 0.02 4.07
C PHE A 37 -2.46 -0.60 2.67
N LEU A 38 -1.97 0.11 1.66
CA LEU A 38 -1.90 -0.44 0.30
C LEU A 38 -0.96 -1.64 0.23
N ARG A 39 0.17 -1.58 0.91
CA ARG A 39 1.11 -2.71 0.97
C ARG A 39 0.47 -3.91 1.65
N LYS A 40 -0.29 -3.68 2.72
CA LYS A 40 -1.02 -4.75 3.40
C LYS A 40 -2.09 -5.36 2.51
N ASP A 41 -2.81 -4.53 1.77
CA ASP A 41 -3.82 -5.01 0.83
C ASP A 41 -3.18 -5.85 -0.29
N ILE A 42 -2.03 -5.42 -0.78
CA ILE A 42 -1.29 -6.18 -1.79
C ILE A 42 -0.84 -7.53 -1.23
N GLU A 43 -0.32 -7.57 -0.01
CA GLU A 43 0.08 -8.81 0.64
C GLU A 43 -1.10 -9.77 0.77
N ILE A 44 -2.24 -9.27 1.23
CA ILE A 44 -3.45 -10.07 1.37
C ILE A 44 -3.93 -10.58 0.01
N THR A 45 -3.92 -9.72 -0.99
CA THR A 45 -4.33 -10.07 -2.34
C THR A 45 -3.41 -11.15 -2.93
N ASN A 46 -2.11 -11.02 -2.74
CA ASN A 46 -1.16 -12.04 -3.19
C ASN A 46 -1.39 -13.37 -2.49
N LEU A 47 -1.70 -13.34 -1.21
CA LEU A 47 -2.02 -14.55 -0.46
C LEU A 47 -3.29 -15.21 -1.00
N CYS A 48 -4.30 -14.41 -1.30
CA CYS A 48 -5.53 -14.92 -1.93
C CYS A 48 -5.25 -15.57 -3.29
N ILE A 49 -4.40 -14.94 -4.09
CA ILE A 49 -4.00 -15.49 -5.39
C ILE A 49 -3.30 -16.84 -5.20
N GLU A 50 -2.39 -16.93 -4.25
CA GLU A 50 -1.69 -18.19 -3.98
C GLU A 50 -2.65 -19.29 -3.55
N ILE A 51 -3.61 -18.97 -2.68
CA ILE A 51 -4.62 -19.94 -2.24
C ILE A 51 -5.46 -20.41 -3.40
N ILE A 52 -5.91 -19.50 -4.25
CA ILE A 52 -6.73 -19.84 -5.42
C ILE A 52 -5.94 -20.71 -6.38
N GLU A 53 -4.68 -20.39 -6.62
CA GLU A 53 -3.81 -21.19 -7.49
C GLU A 53 -3.61 -22.60 -6.94
N GLN A 54 -3.40 -22.73 -5.63
CA GLN A 54 -3.27 -24.03 -4.98
C GLN A 54 -4.56 -24.83 -5.06
N GLU A 55 -5.71 -24.21 -4.85
CA GLU A 55 -7.00 -24.88 -4.99
C GLU A 55 -7.24 -25.36 -6.40
N LYS A 56 -6.88 -24.57 -7.41
CA LYS A 56 -6.99 -24.99 -8.81
C LYS A 56 -6.13 -26.23 -9.09
N VAL A 57 -4.91 -26.24 -8.55
CA VAL A 57 -4.02 -27.39 -8.72
C VAL A 57 -4.62 -28.62 -8.04
N LEU A 58 -5.17 -28.46 -6.85
CA LEU A 58 -5.84 -29.56 -6.13
C LEU A 58 -7.06 -30.06 -6.90
N ASP A 59 -7.88 -29.15 -7.41
CA ASP A 59 -9.06 -29.51 -8.21
C ASP A 59 -8.67 -30.33 -9.45
N VAL A 60 -7.61 -29.93 -10.15
CA VAL A 60 -7.13 -30.67 -11.30
C VAL A 60 -6.68 -32.06 -10.91
N ARG A 61 -5.97 -32.20 -9.78
CA ARG A 61 -5.54 -33.50 -9.28
C ARG A 61 -6.73 -34.38 -8.92
N GLU A 62 -7.73 -33.84 -8.25
CA GLU A 62 -8.94 -34.56 -7.90
C GLU A 62 -9.68 -35.02 -9.14
N GLN A 63 -9.79 -34.16 -10.15
CA GLN A 63 -10.41 -34.52 -11.43
C GLN A 63 -9.65 -35.63 -12.14
N MET A 64 -8.34 -35.55 -12.12
CA MET A 64 -7.50 -36.60 -12.70
C MET A 64 -7.68 -37.95 -11.99
N GLN A 65 -7.69 -37.92 -10.64
CA GLN A 65 -7.90 -39.12 -9.86
C GLN A 65 -9.29 -39.71 -10.08
N ALA A 66 -10.31 -38.85 -10.15
CA ALA A 66 -11.67 -39.29 -10.43
C ALA A 66 -11.78 -39.98 -11.82
N LYS A 67 -11.10 -39.43 -12.82
CA LYS A 67 -11.06 -40.03 -14.17
C LYS A 67 -10.35 -41.37 -14.18
N MET A 68 -9.29 -41.50 -13.42
CA MET A 68 -8.57 -42.78 -13.31
C MET A 68 -9.42 -43.83 -12.62
N ILE A 69 -10.12 -43.46 -11.55
CA ILE A 69 -11.02 -44.38 -10.83
C ILE A 69 -12.20 -44.79 -11.73
N GLY A 70 -12.72 -43.82 -12.49
CA GLY A 70 -13.80 -44.08 -13.42
C GLY A 70 -13.41 -45.05 -14.54
N LYS A 71 -12.15 -45.05 -14.97
CA LYS A 71 -11.64 -45.99 -15.96
C LYS A 71 -11.51 -47.41 -15.36
N ASP A 72 -11.14 -47.52 -14.13
CA ASP A 72 -11.00 -48.80 -13.44
C ASP A 72 -12.35 -49.49 -13.18
N ASP A 73 -13.42 -48.72 -13.09
CA ASP A 73 -14.78 -49.23 -12.86
C ASP A 73 -15.42 -49.83 -14.13
N ASP A 74 -14.82 -49.55 -15.26
CA ASP A 74 -15.28 -50.10 -16.53
C ASP A 74 -14.68 -51.48 -16.77
#